data_c92091d5fbe565c08688961c0ea97f41
#
_entry.id   c92091d5fbe565c08688961c0ea97f41
#
_cell.length_a   1.000
_cell.length_b   1.000
_cell.length_c   1.000
_cell.angle_alpha   90.00
_cell.angle_beta   90.00
_cell.angle_gamma   90.00
#
_symmetry.space_group_name_H-M   'P 1'
#
loop_
_entity.id
_entity.type
_entity.pdbx_description
1 polymer ?
#
loop_
_entity_poly.entity_id
_entity_poly.type
_entity_poly.pdbx_seq_one_letter_code
_entity_poly.pdbx_strand_id
1 'polypeptide(L)'
;MSLSNTTENAALKMFLQGTDPAYRVGATQYLALFSADPGEAASLAAEADYTGYARVALTKAAAWTDGGATFTNAALIQFGACTAGSNALTHFAVVDTASGAVEQMITGALAATLNVSAGIQPQFAAGALAISAD
;
A
#
# COMPACT_ATOMS: atom_id res chain seq x y z
N MET A 1 10.26 5.19 2.41
CA MET A 1 8.84 5.19 2.84
C MET A 1 8.38 6.63 3.01
N SER A 2 7.20 6.92 2.58
CA SER A 2 6.61 8.25 2.82
C SER A 2 5.17 8.10 3.33
N LEU A 3 4.81 8.94 4.28
CA LEU A 3 3.42 9.13 4.70
C LEU A 3 2.82 10.26 3.88
N SER A 4 1.55 10.16 3.52
CA SER A 4 0.85 11.33 2.99
C SER A 4 0.66 12.39 4.07
N ASN A 5 0.54 13.65 3.69
CA ASN A 5 0.33 14.77 4.63
C ASN A 5 -0.86 14.53 5.56
N THR A 6 -1.93 13.90 5.06
CA THR A 6 -3.09 13.55 5.89
C THR A 6 -2.74 12.52 6.95
N THR A 7 -1.95 11.51 6.59
CA THR A 7 -1.50 10.46 7.51
C THR A 7 -0.54 11.02 8.57
N GLU A 8 0.38 11.89 8.17
CA GLU A 8 1.30 12.57 9.09
C GLU A 8 0.55 13.43 10.10
N ASN A 9 -0.40 14.22 9.64
CA ASN A 9 -1.22 15.06 10.50
C ASN A 9 -2.03 14.21 11.50
N ALA A 10 -2.59 13.09 11.04
CA ALA A 10 -3.33 12.16 11.90
C ALA A 10 -2.42 11.53 12.96
N ALA A 11 -1.19 11.16 12.60
CA ALA A 11 -0.20 10.63 13.55
C ALA A 11 0.16 11.67 14.62
N LEU A 12 0.40 12.91 14.24
CA LEU A 12 0.66 14.00 15.17
C LEU A 12 -0.52 14.25 16.12
N LYS A 13 -1.74 14.26 15.60
CA LYS A 13 -2.94 14.38 16.43
C LYS A 13 -3.08 13.23 17.43
N MET A 14 -2.76 12.02 17.00
CA MET A 14 -2.79 10.85 17.89
C MET A 14 -1.79 11.01 19.04
N PHE A 15 -0.53 11.39 18.74
CA PHE A 15 0.51 11.53 19.75
C PHE A 15 0.35 12.77 20.63
N LEU A 16 -0.04 13.90 20.07
CA LEU A 16 -0.04 15.18 20.77
C LEU A 16 -1.41 15.56 21.34
N GLN A 17 -2.49 15.06 20.78
CA GLN A 17 -3.86 15.42 21.18
C GLN A 17 -4.70 14.23 21.65
N GLY A 18 -4.16 13.01 21.58
CA GLY A 18 -4.89 11.80 21.93
C GLY A 18 -6.11 11.51 21.02
N THR A 19 -6.09 12.03 19.79
CA THR A 19 -7.17 11.85 18.82
C THR A 19 -6.82 10.76 17.83
N ASP A 20 -7.57 9.65 17.88
CA ASP A 20 -7.38 8.54 16.95
C ASP A 20 -8.12 8.76 15.64
N PRO A 21 -7.48 8.59 14.48
CA PRO A 21 -8.18 8.57 13.21
C PRO A 21 -9.06 7.32 13.10
N ALA A 22 -10.19 7.43 12.38
CA ALA A 22 -11.16 6.34 12.25
C ALA A 22 -10.54 5.06 11.68
N TYR A 23 -9.62 5.18 10.72
CA TYR A 23 -8.96 4.02 10.09
C TYR A 23 -8.00 3.26 11.05
N ARG A 24 -7.62 3.84 12.19
CA ARG A 24 -6.76 3.17 13.17
C ARG A 24 -7.45 2.00 13.86
N VAL A 25 -8.72 2.12 14.17
CA VAL A 25 -9.47 1.11 14.90
C VAL A 25 -9.94 -0.05 14.02
N GLY A 26 -9.96 0.11 12.71
CA GLY A 26 -10.29 -0.97 11.78
C GLY A 26 -9.24 -2.07 11.78
N ALA A 27 -9.67 -3.32 11.65
CA ALA A 27 -8.77 -4.47 11.60
C ALA A 27 -8.13 -4.68 10.22
N THR A 28 -8.66 -4.06 9.17
CA THR A 28 -8.25 -4.28 7.78
C THR A 28 -7.64 -3.01 7.19
N GLN A 29 -6.60 -3.21 6.43
CA GLN A 29 -6.01 -2.22 5.54
C GLN A 29 -5.81 -2.87 4.17
N TYR A 30 -5.39 -2.10 3.17
CA TYR A 30 -5.30 -2.60 1.80
C TYR A 30 -3.96 -2.24 1.19
N LEU A 31 -3.45 -3.14 0.36
CA LEU A 31 -2.27 -2.88 -0.45
C LEU A 31 -2.71 -2.43 -1.86
N ALA A 32 -2.19 -1.32 -2.31
CA ALA A 32 -2.39 -0.78 -3.66
C ALA A 32 -1.06 -0.70 -4.41
N LEU A 33 -1.11 -0.75 -5.73
CA LEU A 33 0.05 -0.65 -6.61
C LEU A 33 -0.05 0.58 -7.50
N PHE A 34 1.09 1.20 -7.79
CA PHE A 34 1.18 2.45 -8.53
C PHE A 34 2.27 2.40 -9.60
N SER A 35 2.02 3.06 -10.72
CA SER A 35 3.01 3.24 -11.80
C SER A 35 3.94 4.44 -11.59
N ALA A 36 3.66 5.27 -10.58
CA ALA A 36 4.49 6.38 -10.15
C ALA A 36 4.30 6.61 -8.64
N ASP A 37 5.19 7.36 -8.02
CA ASP A 37 5.06 7.73 -6.61
C ASP A 37 3.77 8.55 -6.40
N PRO A 38 2.85 8.09 -5.52
CA PRO A 38 1.65 8.87 -5.17
C PRO A 38 1.94 10.20 -4.51
N GLY A 39 3.13 10.36 -3.94
CA GLY A 39 3.55 11.60 -3.27
C GLY A 39 2.79 11.88 -1.98
N GLU A 40 3.13 13.01 -1.36
CA GLU A 40 2.54 13.45 -0.09
C GLU A 40 1.06 13.83 -0.18
N ALA A 41 0.61 14.17 -1.39
CA ALA A 41 -0.80 14.49 -1.63
C ALA A 41 -1.70 13.24 -1.75
N ALA A 42 -1.14 12.04 -1.64
CA ALA A 42 -1.83 10.76 -1.78
C ALA A 42 -2.58 10.64 -3.12
N SER A 43 -1.91 10.99 -4.21
CA SER A 43 -2.52 10.96 -5.54
C SER A 43 -2.83 9.53 -5.98
N LEU A 44 -4.07 9.30 -6.39
CA LEU A 44 -4.52 8.02 -6.96
C LEU A 44 -4.42 7.97 -8.49
N ALA A 45 -3.93 9.05 -9.13
CA ALA A 45 -3.89 9.14 -10.60
C ALA A 45 -3.03 8.07 -11.27
N ALA A 46 -2.00 7.58 -10.57
CA ALA A 46 -1.09 6.53 -11.06
C ALA A 46 -1.38 5.15 -10.46
N GLU A 47 -2.51 4.96 -9.79
CA GLU A 47 -2.90 3.62 -9.31
C GLU A 47 -3.07 2.66 -10.48
N ALA A 48 -2.71 1.40 -10.27
CA ALA A 48 -2.85 0.36 -11.29
C ALA A 48 -4.31 0.26 -11.78
N ASP A 49 -4.48 0.07 -13.06
CA ASP A 49 -5.79 0.05 -13.71
C ASP A 49 -5.97 -1.11 -14.71
N TYR A 50 -5.05 -2.08 -14.72
CA TYR A 50 -5.21 -3.24 -15.59
C TYR A 50 -6.50 -4.01 -15.25
N THR A 51 -7.07 -4.68 -16.24
CA THR A 51 -8.27 -5.49 -16.02
C THR A 51 -7.96 -6.68 -15.12
N GLY A 52 -8.65 -6.77 -13.99
CA GLY A 52 -8.41 -7.75 -12.92
C GLY A 52 -7.73 -7.15 -11.69
N TYR A 53 -7.31 -5.89 -11.75
CA TYR A 53 -6.74 -5.20 -10.58
C TYR A 53 -7.81 -4.94 -9.52
N ALA A 54 -7.42 -5.18 -8.29
CA ALA A 54 -8.11 -4.70 -7.08
C ALA A 54 -7.09 -4.60 -5.96
N ARG A 55 -7.28 -3.67 -5.03
CA ARG A 55 -6.46 -3.59 -3.82
C ARG A 55 -6.63 -4.87 -3.02
N VAL A 56 -5.55 -5.35 -2.41
CA VAL A 56 -5.54 -6.59 -1.62
C VAL A 56 -5.77 -6.27 -0.15
N ALA A 57 -6.76 -6.92 0.47
CA ALA A 57 -7.03 -6.76 1.89
C ALA A 57 -5.93 -7.41 2.74
N LEU A 58 -5.47 -6.68 3.75
CA LEU A 58 -4.47 -7.12 4.71
C LEU A 58 -5.04 -6.97 6.13
N THR A 59 -4.91 -8.01 6.95
CA THR A 59 -5.24 -7.91 8.36
C THR A 59 -4.11 -7.22 9.11
N LYS A 60 -4.39 -6.13 9.79
CA LYS A 60 -3.40 -5.41 10.60
C LYS A 60 -2.74 -6.35 11.60
N ALA A 61 -1.51 -6.08 11.95
CA ALA A 61 -0.64 -6.91 12.77
C ALA A 61 -0.25 -8.23 12.07
N ALA A 62 -1.20 -9.09 11.71
CA ALA A 62 -0.92 -10.40 11.12
C ALA A 62 -0.24 -10.33 9.75
N ALA A 63 -0.49 -9.28 8.97
CA ALA A 63 0.08 -9.11 7.63
C ALA A 63 1.54 -8.65 7.65
N TRP A 64 2.05 -8.19 8.78
CA TRP A 64 3.36 -7.57 8.89
C TRP A 64 4.24 -8.25 9.93
N THR A 65 5.51 -8.44 9.57
CA THR A 65 6.55 -8.87 10.50
C THR A 65 7.30 -7.64 10.99
N ASP A 66 7.32 -7.46 12.31
CA ASP A 66 8.05 -6.37 12.97
C ASP A 66 9.53 -6.74 13.05
N GLY A 67 10.35 -6.01 12.32
CA GLY A 67 11.81 -6.10 12.35
C GLY A 67 12.47 -4.98 13.16
N GLY A 68 11.70 -4.24 13.96
CA GLY A 68 12.15 -3.08 14.71
C GLY A 68 12.01 -1.80 13.89
N ALA A 69 13.04 -1.42 13.13
CA ALA A 69 13.01 -0.23 12.28
C ALA A 69 12.29 -0.46 10.94
N THR A 70 12.12 -1.70 10.52
CA THR A 70 11.54 -2.06 9.23
C THR A 70 10.48 -3.13 9.41
N PHE A 71 9.33 -2.93 8.78
CA PHE A 71 8.26 -3.91 8.70
C PHE A 71 8.25 -4.55 7.32
N THR A 72 8.07 -5.86 7.25
CA THR A 72 7.95 -6.60 5.99
C THR A 72 6.65 -7.39 5.96
N ASN A 73 6.17 -7.73 4.76
CA ASN A 73 4.99 -8.57 4.65
C ASN A 73 5.28 -9.98 5.18
N ALA A 74 4.39 -10.48 6.04
CA ALA A 74 4.57 -11.75 6.75
C ALA A 74 4.33 -12.98 5.86
N ALA A 75 3.53 -12.83 4.81
CA ALA A 75 3.14 -13.92 3.91
C ALA A 75 3.07 -13.45 2.46
N LEU A 76 2.93 -14.39 1.53
CA LEU A 76 2.69 -14.11 0.12
C LEU A 76 1.46 -13.21 -0.05
N ILE A 77 1.61 -12.16 -0.85
CA ILE A 77 0.51 -11.28 -1.25
C ILE A 77 0.31 -11.45 -2.76
N GLN A 78 -0.92 -11.73 -3.18
CA GLN A 78 -1.29 -11.92 -4.58
C GLN A 78 -2.37 -10.94 -4.98
N PHE A 79 -2.15 -10.25 -6.10
CA PHE A 79 -3.18 -9.43 -6.76
C PHE A 79 -3.94 -10.26 -7.79
N GLY A 80 -5.06 -9.73 -8.27
CA GLY A 80 -5.78 -10.35 -9.39
C GLY A 80 -4.90 -10.44 -10.63
N ALA A 81 -5.04 -11.54 -11.38
CA ALA A 81 -4.32 -11.71 -12.64
C ALA A 81 -4.79 -10.67 -13.67
N CYS A 82 -3.86 -10.14 -14.44
CA CYS A 82 -4.20 -9.26 -15.58
C CYS A 82 -4.80 -10.07 -16.72
N THR A 83 -5.99 -9.70 -17.16
CA THR A 83 -6.65 -10.30 -18.31
C THR A 83 -6.61 -9.38 -19.54
N ALA A 84 -6.43 -8.08 -19.34
CA ALA A 84 -6.28 -7.08 -20.40
C ALA A 84 -5.63 -5.81 -19.85
N GLY A 85 -5.07 -5.01 -20.72
CA GLY A 85 -4.34 -3.80 -20.35
C GLY A 85 -2.92 -4.10 -19.90
N SER A 86 -2.24 -3.07 -19.42
CA SER A 86 -0.86 -3.17 -18.92
C SER A 86 -0.54 -2.05 -17.94
N ASN A 87 0.37 -2.31 -17.02
CA ASN A 87 0.95 -1.31 -16.11
C ASN A 87 2.43 -1.61 -15.91
N ALA A 88 3.24 -0.57 -15.79
CA ALA A 88 4.62 -0.64 -15.31
C ALA A 88 4.63 -0.11 -13.87
N LEU A 89 4.60 -1.01 -12.89
CA LEU A 89 4.41 -0.67 -11.49
C LEU A 89 5.75 -0.45 -10.80
N THR A 90 5.89 0.67 -10.11
CA THR A 90 7.13 1.09 -9.45
C THR A 90 6.98 1.31 -7.95
N HIS A 91 5.77 1.52 -7.48
CA HIS A 91 5.46 1.83 -6.08
C HIS A 91 4.30 1.01 -5.55
N PHE A 92 4.24 0.88 -4.24
CA PHE A 92 3.09 0.34 -3.52
C PHE A 92 2.65 1.32 -2.43
N ALA A 93 1.43 1.17 -1.96
CA ALA A 93 0.96 1.92 -0.81
C ALA A 93 0.05 1.06 0.07
N VAL A 94 0.14 1.27 1.38
CA VAL A 94 -0.82 0.74 2.34
C VAL A 94 -1.86 1.83 2.59
N VAL A 95 -3.11 1.50 2.33
CA VAL A 95 -4.24 2.43 2.38
C VAL A 95 -5.38 1.89 3.25
N ASP A 96 -6.35 2.73 3.58
CA ASP A 96 -7.44 2.40 4.50
C ASP A 96 -8.73 1.91 3.81
N THR A 97 -8.84 2.06 2.49
CA THR A 97 -10.07 1.70 1.76
C THR A 97 -9.83 0.67 0.66
N ALA A 98 -10.84 -0.17 0.41
CA ALA A 98 -10.78 -1.18 -0.66
C ALA A 98 -10.78 -0.57 -2.06
N SER A 99 -11.33 0.62 -2.23
CA SER A 99 -11.40 1.35 -3.49
C SER A 99 -11.69 2.83 -3.24
N GLY A 100 -11.40 3.67 -4.23
CA GLY A 100 -11.69 5.10 -4.18
C GLY A 100 -10.75 5.87 -3.26
N ALA A 101 -11.22 7.04 -2.79
CA ALA A 101 -10.43 7.95 -1.98
C ALA A 101 -9.91 7.30 -0.69
N VAL A 102 -8.74 7.75 -0.25
CA VAL A 102 -8.06 7.22 0.94
C VAL A 102 -7.76 8.35 1.92
N GLU A 103 -7.81 8.05 3.22
CA GLU A 103 -7.36 8.94 4.29
C GLU A 103 -5.97 8.54 4.80
N GLN A 104 -5.68 7.24 4.84
CA GLN A 104 -4.36 6.73 5.17
C GLN A 104 -3.62 6.38 3.88
N MET A 105 -2.36 6.82 3.76
CA MET A 105 -1.46 6.34 2.73
C MET A 105 -0.02 6.29 3.25
N ILE A 106 0.55 5.10 3.19
CA ILE A 106 1.96 4.85 3.49
C ILE A 106 2.56 4.25 2.24
N THR A 107 3.50 4.94 1.60
CA THR A 107 4.06 4.56 0.31
C THR A 107 5.44 3.94 0.44
N GLY A 108 5.78 3.08 -0.49
CA GLY A 108 7.11 2.53 -0.66
C GLY A 108 7.41 2.25 -2.13
N ALA A 109 8.69 2.27 -2.49
CA ALA A 109 9.11 1.87 -3.82
C ALA A 109 9.26 0.36 -3.90
N LEU A 110 8.91 -0.23 -5.04
CA LEU A 110 9.24 -1.62 -5.35
C LEU A 110 10.75 -1.75 -5.59
N ALA A 111 11.32 -2.91 -5.29
CA ALA A 111 12.74 -3.17 -5.53
C ALA A 111 13.10 -3.12 -7.01
N ALA A 112 12.15 -3.44 -7.88
CA ALA A 112 12.28 -3.35 -9.34
C ALA A 112 10.92 -3.05 -9.96
N THR A 113 10.92 -2.47 -11.17
CA THR A 113 9.67 -2.26 -11.91
C THR A 113 8.99 -3.59 -12.22
N LEU A 114 7.71 -3.68 -11.89
CA LEU A 114 6.88 -4.83 -12.19
C LEU A 114 6.03 -4.53 -13.41
N ASN A 115 6.38 -5.14 -14.54
CA ASN A 115 5.61 -4.99 -15.77
C ASN A 115 4.46 -6.00 -15.78
N VAL A 116 3.24 -5.50 -15.83
CA VAL A 116 2.02 -6.30 -15.84
C VAL A 116 1.35 -6.19 -17.21
N SER A 117 1.05 -7.32 -17.79
CA SER A 117 0.27 -7.46 -19.05
C SER A 117 -0.58 -8.72 -18.95
N ALA A 118 -1.40 -8.99 -19.99
CA ALA A 118 -2.29 -10.13 -19.99
C ALA A 118 -1.55 -11.45 -19.67
N GLY A 119 -2.08 -12.21 -18.72
CA GLY A 119 -1.52 -13.46 -18.22
C GLY A 119 -0.57 -13.32 -17.02
N ILE A 120 -0.24 -12.09 -16.59
CA ILE A 120 0.62 -11.85 -15.44
C ILE A 120 -0.22 -11.59 -14.19
N GLN A 121 0.13 -12.28 -13.09
CA GLN A 121 -0.44 -12.05 -11.77
C GLN A 121 0.62 -11.45 -10.85
N PRO A 122 0.49 -10.20 -10.41
CA PRO A 122 1.44 -9.62 -9.47
C PRO A 122 1.43 -10.36 -8.14
N GLN A 123 2.63 -10.70 -7.64
CA GLN A 123 2.81 -11.41 -6.38
C GLN A 123 4.03 -10.87 -5.65
N PHE A 124 3.95 -10.89 -4.32
CA PHE A 124 5.05 -10.50 -3.44
C PHE A 124 5.25 -11.60 -2.40
N ALA A 125 6.37 -12.31 -2.48
CA ALA A 125 6.74 -13.31 -1.48
C ALA A 125 6.88 -12.68 -0.10
N ALA A 126 6.79 -13.48 0.95
CA ALA A 126 7.02 -13.02 2.32
C ALA A 126 8.37 -12.29 2.41
N GLY A 127 8.38 -11.11 3.00
CA GLY A 127 9.56 -10.27 3.14
C GLY A 127 9.93 -9.43 1.91
N ALA A 128 9.21 -9.54 0.80
CA ALA A 128 9.53 -8.80 -0.44
C ALA A 128 9.16 -7.32 -0.38
N LEU A 129 8.16 -6.94 0.40
CA LEU A 129 7.79 -5.55 0.63
C LEU A 129 8.33 -5.09 1.98
N ALA A 130 9.02 -3.96 2.00
CA ALA A 130 9.59 -3.40 3.21
C ALA A 130 9.12 -1.96 3.42
N ILE A 131 8.75 -1.64 4.64
CA ILE A 131 8.34 -0.30 5.08
C ILE A 131 9.19 0.08 6.29
N SER A 132 9.87 1.21 6.20
CA SER A 132 10.64 1.77 7.32
C SER A 132 10.21 3.21 7.55
N ALA A 133 10.22 3.63 8.82
CA ALA A 133 10.02 5.02 9.19
C ALA A 133 11.37 5.71 9.30
N ASP A 134 11.50 6.88 8.67
CA ASP A 134 12.69 7.73 8.76
C ASP A 134 12.44 8.87 9.74
#